data_d3af1edf73ef3d9ee7a588c7d62240d0
#
_entry.id   d3af1edf73ef3d9ee7a588c7d62240d0
#
_cell.length_a   1.000
_cell.length_b   1.000
_cell.length_c   1.000
_cell.angle_alpha   90.00
_cell.angle_beta   90.00
_cell.angle_gamma   90.00
#
_symmetry.space_group_name_H-M   'P 1'
#
loop_
_entity.id
_entity.type
_entity.pdbx_description
1 polymer ?
#
loop_
_entity_poly.entity_id
_entity_poly.type
_entity_poly.pdbx_seq_one_letter_code
_entity_poly.pdbx_strand_id
1 'polypeptide(L)'
;MSGDPQLTVDRASYRRRLLDGLEQSIRERGLQRTQIDHIVRNARVSKRTFYECFASKAACFTELIDAWSREMLVAVEDAVDEDVSWDRQVDQTVDAYLRVLADKPELAVTVTRELPSLGARGVELQEEDIDRYVRLMMNLTRNAAMRRAGVRPVDSETAAMLIGGVAEILDRANRDGRPPESVGPTVKRVIKRVIAPQ
;
A
#
# COMPACT_ATOMS: atom_id res chain seq x y z
N MET A 1 -25.94 24.84 5.36
CA MET A 1 -25.12 24.82 6.60
C MET A 1 -23.65 24.78 6.14
N SER A 2 -23.05 25.96 6.01
CA SER A 2 -21.64 26.10 5.60
C SER A 2 -20.77 25.81 6.82
N GLY A 3 -20.03 24.71 6.80
CA GLY A 3 -19.04 24.43 7.83
C GLY A 3 -17.89 25.45 7.71
N ASP A 4 -17.41 25.93 8.86
CA ASP A 4 -16.31 26.88 8.96
C ASP A 4 -15.04 26.27 8.32
N PRO A 5 -14.43 26.91 7.30
CA PRO A 5 -13.24 26.40 6.62
C PRO A 5 -12.06 26.15 7.57
N GLN A 6 -11.94 26.94 8.64
CA GLN A 6 -10.88 26.84 9.64
C GLN A 6 -11.00 25.53 10.44
N LEU A 7 -12.22 25.14 10.86
CA LEU A 7 -12.49 23.89 11.57
C LEU A 7 -12.21 22.66 10.70
N THR A 8 -12.41 22.78 9.38
CA THR A 8 -12.16 21.68 8.43
C THR A 8 -10.66 21.46 8.23
N VAL A 9 -9.88 22.53 8.12
CA VAL A 9 -8.41 22.47 7.98
C VAL A 9 -7.77 21.89 9.26
N ASP A 10 -8.22 22.33 10.44
CA ASP A 10 -7.73 21.81 11.71
C ASP A 10 -8.02 20.30 11.86
N ARG A 11 -9.21 19.85 11.48
CA ARG A 11 -9.59 18.44 11.55
C ARG A 11 -8.75 17.56 10.62
N ALA A 12 -8.48 18.00 9.39
CA ALA A 12 -7.61 17.28 8.45
C ALA A 12 -6.17 17.17 8.98
N SER A 13 -5.65 18.25 9.59
CA SER A 13 -4.34 18.27 10.23
C SER A 13 -4.27 17.30 11.41
N TYR A 14 -5.29 17.25 12.27
CA TYR A 14 -5.35 16.31 13.39
C TYR A 14 -5.44 14.86 12.92
N ARG A 15 -6.22 14.58 11.87
CA ARG A 15 -6.30 13.23 11.28
C ARG A 15 -4.92 12.76 10.82
N ARG A 16 -4.20 13.57 10.05
CA ARG A 16 -2.84 13.23 9.60
C ARG A 16 -1.92 12.93 10.78
N ARG A 17 -1.86 13.83 11.77
CA ARG A 17 -1.03 13.64 12.98
C ARG A 17 -1.38 12.36 13.74
N LEU A 18 -2.66 11.97 13.77
CA LEU A 18 -3.11 10.74 14.42
C LEU A 18 -2.70 9.50 13.63
N LEU A 19 -2.72 9.55 12.28
CA LEU A 19 -2.21 8.47 11.44
C LEU A 19 -0.70 8.31 11.63
N ASP A 20 0.08 9.41 11.62
CA ASP A 20 1.51 9.40 11.90
C ASP A 20 1.80 8.84 13.31
N GLY A 21 1.00 9.25 14.30
CA GLY A 21 1.10 8.78 15.69
C GLY A 21 0.79 7.29 15.84
N LEU A 22 -0.16 6.77 15.06
CA LEU A 22 -0.45 5.33 14.99
C LEU A 22 0.70 4.58 14.32
N GLU A 23 1.20 5.05 13.17
CA GLU A 23 2.34 4.44 12.48
C GLU A 23 3.56 4.35 13.41
N GLN A 24 3.90 5.44 14.10
CA GLN A 24 4.98 5.45 15.07
C GLN A 24 4.73 4.45 16.23
N SER A 25 3.50 4.36 16.72
CA SER A 25 3.15 3.41 17.79
C SER A 25 3.27 1.96 17.33
N ILE A 26 2.92 1.66 16.07
CA ILE A 26 3.09 0.33 15.46
C ILE A 26 4.57 -0.02 15.37
N ARG A 27 5.41 0.90 14.93
CA ARG A 27 6.87 0.71 14.85
C ARG A 27 7.49 0.40 16.19
N GLU A 28 7.05 1.10 17.27
CA GLU A 28 7.59 0.93 18.60
C GLU A 28 7.17 -0.38 19.30
N ARG A 29 5.95 -0.86 19.08
CA ARG A 29 5.37 -1.92 19.93
C ARG A 29 4.40 -2.88 19.23
N GLY A 30 4.16 -2.73 17.91
CA GLY A 30 3.16 -3.45 17.15
C GLY A 30 1.72 -2.98 17.42
N LEU A 31 0.80 -3.29 16.49
CA LEU A 31 -0.60 -2.85 16.57
C LEU A 31 -1.33 -3.41 17.79
N GLN A 32 -1.11 -4.69 18.13
CA GLN A 32 -1.79 -5.36 19.25
C GLN A 32 -1.57 -4.61 20.57
N ARG A 33 -0.32 -4.24 20.86
CA ARG A 33 0.06 -3.53 22.10
C ARG A 33 -0.14 -2.01 22.02
N THR A 34 -0.52 -1.48 20.87
CA THR A 34 -0.82 -0.05 20.69
C THR A 34 -2.20 0.26 21.28
N GLN A 35 -2.25 1.23 22.17
CA GLN A 35 -3.46 1.82 22.78
C GLN A 35 -3.64 3.25 22.28
N ILE A 36 -4.86 3.79 22.39
CA ILE A 36 -5.17 5.18 21.99
C ILE A 36 -4.26 6.17 22.70
N ASP A 37 -3.88 5.90 23.96
CA ASP A 37 -2.93 6.75 24.71
C ASP A 37 -1.55 6.87 24.07
N HIS A 38 -1.08 5.80 23.43
CA HIS A 38 0.18 5.83 22.70
C HIS A 38 0.03 6.69 21.43
N ILE A 39 -1.08 6.51 20.69
CA ILE A 39 -1.36 7.25 19.46
C ILE A 39 -1.42 8.75 19.72
N VAL A 40 -2.24 9.18 20.71
CA VAL A 40 -2.41 10.62 21.00
C VAL A 40 -1.15 11.27 21.54
N ARG A 41 -0.33 10.52 22.29
CA ARG A 41 0.97 11.00 22.77
C ARG A 41 1.91 11.25 21.59
N ASN A 42 2.06 10.29 20.69
CA ASN A 42 2.90 10.43 19.51
C ASN A 42 2.38 11.51 18.57
N ALA A 43 1.06 11.62 18.40
CA ALA A 43 0.39 12.66 17.61
C ALA A 43 0.40 14.05 18.27
N ARG A 44 0.74 14.14 19.59
CA ARG A 44 0.66 15.36 20.41
C ARG A 44 -0.72 16.02 20.36
N VAL A 45 -1.76 15.21 20.54
CA VAL A 45 -3.17 15.64 20.63
C VAL A 45 -3.85 15.04 21.84
N SER A 46 -5.08 15.48 22.15
CA SER A 46 -5.87 14.92 23.24
C SER A 46 -6.63 13.65 22.81
N LYS A 47 -7.01 12.82 23.80
CA LYS A 47 -7.97 11.71 23.55
C LYS A 47 -9.29 12.20 22.96
N ARG A 48 -9.77 13.37 23.39
CA ARG A 48 -10.98 13.98 22.85
C ARG A 48 -10.83 14.21 21.34
N THR A 49 -9.71 14.81 20.93
CA THR A 49 -9.39 15.04 19.51
C THR A 49 -9.34 13.73 18.73
N PHE A 50 -8.83 12.64 19.34
CA PHE A 50 -8.86 11.32 18.70
C PHE A 50 -10.28 10.88 18.40
N TYR A 51 -11.19 10.94 19.40
CA TYR A 51 -12.57 10.50 19.21
C TYR A 51 -13.41 11.44 18.33
N GLU A 52 -13.01 12.70 18.18
CA GLU A 52 -13.57 13.62 17.19
C GLU A 52 -13.16 13.24 15.75
N CYS A 53 -12.02 12.55 15.57
CA CYS A 53 -11.49 12.11 14.27
C CYS A 53 -11.85 10.66 13.95
N PHE A 54 -11.75 9.74 14.93
CA PHE A 54 -11.89 8.30 14.75
C PHE A 54 -12.75 7.67 15.83
N ALA A 55 -13.69 6.82 15.41
CA ALA A 55 -14.55 6.09 16.36
C ALA A 55 -13.77 5.05 17.20
N SER A 56 -12.66 4.53 16.66
CA SER A 56 -11.86 3.49 17.31
C SER A 56 -10.44 3.41 16.76
N LYS A 57 -9.57 2.66 17.44
CA LYS A 57 -8.23 2.32 16.95
C LYS A 57 -8.31 1.57 15.60
N ALA A 58 -9.27 0.68 15.43
CA ALA A 58 -9.49 -0.05 14.19
C ALA A 58 -9.83 0.91 13.03
N ALA A 59 -10.72 1.89 13.24
CA ALA A 59 -11.05 2.89 12.23
C ALA A 59 -9.84 3.75 11.86
N CYS A 60 -9.01 4.13 12.82
CA CYS A 60 -7.76 4.84 12.57
C CYS A 60 -6.76 3.98 11.76
N PHE A 61 -6.65 2.69 12.10
CA PHE A 61 -5.78 1.76 11.38
C PHE A 61 -6.25 1.50 9.94
N THR A 62 -7.55 1.33 9.73
CA THR A 62 -8.14 1.20 8.38
C THR A 62 -7.78 2.40 7.49
N GLU A 63 -7.90 3.63 8.04
CA GLU A 63 -7.54 4.84 7.28
C GLU A 63 -6.04 4.97 7.05
N LEU A 64 -5.21 4.52 7.99
CA LEU A 64 -3.75 4.47 7.81
C LEU A 64 -3.38 3.54 6.63
N ILE A 65 -3.99 2.34 6.57
CA ILE A 65 -3.75 1.39 5.47
C ILE A 65 -4.17 1.99 4.13
N ASP A 66 -5.38 2.58 4.07
CA ASP A 66 -5.90 3.18 2.85
C ASP A 66 -5.04 4.36 2.36
N ALA A 67 -4.53 5.18 3.27
CA ALA A 67 -3.60 6.26 2.94
C ALA A 67 -2.26 5.72 2.41
N TRP A 68 -1.70 4.70 3.07
CA TRP A 68 -0.45 4.08 2.66
C TRP A 68 -0.57 3.36 1.31
N SER A 69 -1.68 2.66 1.06
CA SER A 69 -1.97 2.04 -0.23
C SER A 69 -2.00 3.07 -1.36
N ARG A 70 -2.63 4.23 -1.14
CA ARG A 70 -2.64 5.32 -2.11
C ARG A 70 -1.24 5.91 -2.35
N GLU A 71 -0.45 6.13 -1.30
CA GLU A 71 0.95 6.57 -1.42
C GLU A 71 1.75 5.59 -2.27
N MET A 72 1.56 4.29 -2.08
CA MET A 72 2.24 3.24 -2.85
C MET A 72 1.85 3.28 -4.33
N LEU A 73 0.57 3.44 -4.65
CA LEU A 73 0.10 3.54 -6.04
C LEU A 73 0.76 4.74 -6.74
N VAL A 74 0.73 5.92 -6.11
CA VAL A 74 1.37 7.13 -6.63
C VAL A 74 2.88 6.91 -6.81
N ALA A 75 3.57 6.35 -5.83
CA ALA A 75 5.01 6.09 -5.91
C ALA A 75 5.38 5.15 -7.08
N VAL A 76 4.53 4.16 -7.35
CA VAL A 76 4.73 3.24 -8.48
C VAL A 76 4.44 3.93 -9.81
N GLU A 77 3.37 4.71 -9.92
CA GLU A 77 3.03 5.46 -11.13
C GLU A 77 4.12 6.49 -11.46
N ASP A 78 4.57 7.26 -10.48
CA ASP A 78 5.61 8.30 -10.65
C ASP A 78 7.00 7.72 -10.99
N ALA A 79 7.26 6.47 -10.64
CA ALA A 79 8.54 5.82 -10.92
C ALA A 79 8.67 5.32 -12.36
N VAL A 80 7.57 5.22 -13.11
CA VAL A 80 7.58 4.67 -14.46
C VAL A 80 7.88 5.77 -15.48
N ASP A 81 9.03 5.64 -16.13
CA ASP A 81 9.42 6.45 -17.28
C ASP A 81 8.93 5.78 -18.57
N GLU A 82 7.94 6.37 -19.23
CA GLU A 82 7.36 5.83 -20.46
C GLU A 82 8.31 5.90 -21.67
N ASP A 83 9.43 6.64 -21.59
CA ASP A 83 10.41 6.77 -22.66
C ASP A 83 11.46 5.65 -22.67
N VAL A 84 11.51 4.83 -21.61
CA VAL A 84 12.40 3.66 -21.57
C VAL A 84 11.72 2.41 -22.14
N SER A 85 12.53 1.36 -22.39
CA SER A 85 12.02 0.09 -22.91
C SER A 85 11.02 -0.57 -21.94
N TRP A 86 10.09 -1.35 -22.48
CA TRP A 86 9.02 -2.00 -21.72
C TRP A 86 9.54 -2.85 -20.54
N ASP A 87 10.64 -3.54 -20.73
CA ASP A 87 11.26 -4.37 -19.69
C ASP A 87 11.87 -3.54 -18.56
N ARG A 88 12.38 -2.35 -18.88
CA ARG A 88 12.85 -1.35 -17.90
C ARG A 88 11.68 -0.76 -17.10
N GLN A 89 10.54 -0.49 -17.74
CA GLN A 89 9.34 -0.03 -17.05
C GLN A 89 8.85 -1.06 -16.03
N VAL A 90 8.90 -2.36 -16.36
CA VAL A 90 8.62 -3.44 -15.39
C VAL A 90 9.61 -3.39 -14.21
N ASP A 91 10.89 -3.18 -14.49
CA ASP A 91 11.90 -3.08 -13.41
C ASP A 91 11.59 -1.90 -12.49
N GLN A 92 11.30 -0.72 -13.05
CA GLN A 92 10.96 0.49 -12.30
C GLN A 92 9.72 0.29 -11.42
N THR A 93 8.65 -0.30 -11.99
CA THR A 93 7.41 -0.62 -11.28
C THR A 93 7.67 -1.50 -10.05
N VAL A 94 8.39 -2.61 -10.27
CA VAL A 94 8.66 -3.58 -9.19
C VAL A 94 9.59 -2.99 -8.13
N ASP A 95 10.63 -2.26 -8.56
CA ASP A 95 11.58 -1.64 -7.62
C ASP A 95 10.90 -0.55 -6.76
N ALA A 96 10.01 0.26 -7.35
CA ALA A 96 9.26 1.27 -6.62
C ALA A 96 8.34 0.62 -5.57
N TYR A 97 7.59 -0.41 -5.97
CA TYR A 97 6.72 -1.15 -5.07
C TYR A 97 7.48 -1.74 -3.87
N LEU A 98 8.59 -2.45 -4.14
CA LEU A 98 9.39 -3.08 -3.09
C LEU A 98 10.08 -2.06 -2.18
N ARG A 99 10.47 -0.90 -2.71
CA ARG A 99 11.05 0.20 -1.93
C ARG A 99 10.04 0.75 -0.91
N VAL A 100 8.80 1.00 -1.33
CA VAL A 100 7.75 1.49 -0.40
C VAL A 100 7.49 0.48 0.72
N LEU A 101 7.53 -0.83 0.42
CA LEU A 101 7.43 -1.87 1.47
C LEU A 101 8.64 -1.86 2.41
N ALA A 102 9.84 -1.64 1.88
CA ALA A 102 11.08 -1.60 2.67
C ALA A 102 11.18 -0.34 3.54
N ASP A 103 10.59 0.77 3.12
CA ASP A 103 10.56 2.02 3.90
C ASP A 103 9.71 1.92 5.17
N LYS A 104 8.68 1.05 5.17
CA LYS A 104 7.75 0.85 6.31
C LYS A 104 7.56 -0.64 6.63
N PRO A 105 8.61 -1.39 6.98
CA PRO A 105 8.55 -2.85 7.10
C PRO A 105 7.59 -3.31 8.21
N GLU A 106 7.54 -2.59 9.35
CA GLU A 106 6.63 -2.94 10.44
C GLU A 106 5.16 -2.76 10.05
N LEU A 107 4.86 -1.74 9.22
CA LEU A 107 3.50 -1.52 8.71
C LEU A 107 3.13 -2.60 7.70
N ALA A 108 4.02 -2.93 6.77
CA ALA A 108 3.81 -4.01 5.79
C ALA A 108 3.50 -5.35 6.46
N VAL A 109 4.29 -5.72 7.49
CA VAL A 109 4.06 -6.93 8.31
C VAL A 109 2.75 -6.86 9.06
N THR A 110 2.44 -5.70 9.64
CA THR A 110 1.21 -5.49 10.43
C THR A 110 -0.03 -5.63 9.55
N VAL A 111 -0.02 -5.05 8.35
CA VAL A 111 -1.13 -5.17 7.40
C VAL A 111 -1.40 -6.64 7.08
N THR A 112 -0.38 -7.40 6.70
CA THR A 112 -0.53 -8.82 6.35
C THR A 112 -1.10 -9.65 7.50
N ARG A 113 -0.68 -9.38 8.74
CA ARG A 113 -1.07 -10.18 9.91
C ARG A 113 -2.38 -9.75 10.55
N GLU A 114 -2.65 -8.46 10.59
CA GLU A 114 -3.74 -7.90 11.39
C GLU A 114 -4.98 -7.56 10.58
N LEU A 115 -4.84 -7.34 9.26
CA LEU A 115 -5.98 -7.01 8.41
C LEU A 115 -7.09 -8.07 8.49
N PRO A 116 -6.80 -9.40 8.44
CA PRO A 116 -7.82 -10.43 8.62
C PRO A 116 -8.53 -10.36 9.97
N SER A 117 -7.87 -9.86 11.01
CA SER A 117 -8.45 -9.74 12.36
C SER A 117 -9.51 -8.65 12.51
N LEU A 118 -9.62 -7.75 11.53
CA LEU A 118 -10.66 -6.71 11.47
C LEU A 118 -12.03 -7.25 10.99
N GLY A 119 -12.16 -8.58 10.78
CA GLY A 119 -13.39 -9.21 10.32
C GLY A 119 -13.81 -8.73 8.92
N ALA A 120 -15.12 -8.57 8.69
CA ALA A 120 -15.65 -8.20 7.37
C ALA A 120 -15.00 -6.92 6.80
N ARG A 121 -14.75 -5.91 7.64
CA ARG A 121 -14.11 -4.67 7.17
C ARG A 121 -12.67 -4.88 6.71
N GLY A 122 -11.95 -5.80 7.33
CA GLY A 122 -10.59 -6.17 6.88
C GLY A 122 -10.60 -6.85 5.52
N VAL A 123 -11.58 -7.74 5.28
CA VAL A 123 -11.76 -8.41 3.98
C VAL A 123 -12.10 -7.40 2.89
N GLU A 124 -13.09 -6.51 3.13
CA GLU A 124 -13.46 -5.45 2.19
C GLU A 124 -12.26 -4.57 1.81
N LEU A 125 -11.47 -4.15 2.79
CA LEU A 125 -10.29 -3.32 2.56
C LEU A 125 -9.23 -4.06 1.73
N GLN A 126 -9.04 -5.35 1.99
CA GLN A 126 -8.13 -6.18 1.22
C GLN A 126 -8.58 -6.33 -0.24
N GLU A 127 -9.89 -6.53 -0.47
CA GLU A 127 -10.46 -6.61 -1.81
C GLU A 127 -10.32 -5.27 -2.56
N GLU A 128 -10.64 -4.15 -1.90
CA GLU A 128 -10.46 -2.81 -2.46
C GLU A 128 -9.00 -2.55 -2.88
N ASP A 129 -8.03 -2.97 -2.06
CA ASP A 129 -6.60 -2.81 -2.36
C ASP A 129 -6.16 -3.69 -3.53
N ILE A 130 -6.55 -4.95 -3.56
CA ILE A 130 -6.27 -5.84 -4.69
C ILE A 130 -6.81 -5.23 -5.98
N ASP A 131 -8.04 -4.74 -5.98
CA ASP A 131 -8.66 -4.10 -7.14
C ASP A 131 -7.90 -2.85 -7.61
N ARG A 132 -7.35 -2.07 -6.70
CA ARG A 132 -6.51 -0.90 -7.04
C ARG A 132 -5.23 -1.33 -7.75
N TYR A 133 -4.54 -2.35 -7.23
CA TYR A 133 -3.30 -2.87 -7.85
C TYR A 133 -3.59 -3.56 -9.19
N VAL A 134 -4.72 -4.28 -9.32
CA VAL A 134 -5.18 -4.85 -10.59
C VAL A 134 -5.36 -3.76 -11.63
N ARG A 135 -6.08 -2.69 -11.31
CA ARG A 135 -6.27 -1.55 -12.21
C ARG A 135 -4.95 -0.88 -12.59
N LEU A 136 -4.06 -0.67 -11.63
CA LEU A 136 -2.74 -0.10 -11.89
C LEU A 136 -1.97 -0.97 -12.88
N MET A 137 -1.86 -2.27 -12.66
CA MET A 137 -1.15 -3.20 -13.56
C MET A 137 -1.75 -3.21 -14.97
N MET A 138 -3.10 -3.23 -15.07
CA MET A 138 -3.77 -3.16 -16.36
C MET A 138 -3.47 -1.85 -17.10
N ASN A 139 -3.41 -0.71 -16.39
CA ASN A 139 -3.10 0.60 -16.97
C ASN A 139 -1.64 0.67 -17.44
N LEU A 140 -0.71 0.25 -16.61
CA LEU A 140 0.73 0.25 -16.93
C LEU A 140 1.03 -0.59 -18.17
N THR A 141 0.38 -1.75 -18.36
CA THR A 141 0.58 -2.60 -19.56
C THR A 141 -0.13 -2.07 -20.81
N ARG A 142 -0.94 -1.00 -20.71
CA ARG A 142 -1.68 -0.38 -21.81
C ARG A 142 -1.14 0.97 -22.26
N ASN A 143 -0.04 1.46 -21.69
CA ASN A 143 0.52 2.73 -22.11
C ASN A 143 1.05 2.70 -23.56
N ALA A 144 1.38 3.87 -24.12
CA ALA A 144 1.76 3.98 -25.52
C ALA A 144 3.05 3.23 -25.83
N ALA A 145 4.04 3.26 -24.91
CA ALA A 145 5.30 2.57 -25.07
C ALA A 145 5.15 1.05 -25.06
N MET A 146 4.35 0.52 -24.14
CA MET A 146 4.00 -0.91 -24.08
C MET A 146 3.36 -1.39 -25.39
N ARG A 147 2.37 -0.63 -25.92
CA ARG A 147 1.73 -0.96 -27.21
C ARG A 147 2.72 -0.94 -28.38
N ARG A 148 3.59 0.08 -28.47
CA ARG A 148 4.63 0.16 -29.50
C ARG A 148 5.60 -1.02 -29.45
N ALA A 149 5.89 -1.50 -28.27
CA ALA A 149 6.76 -2.66 -28.05
C ALA A 149 6.07 -4.00 -28.33
N GLY A 150 4.75 -4.02 -28.61
CA GLY A 150 3.97 -5.26 -28.79
C GLY A 150 3.71 -6.04 -27.50
N VAL A 151 3.82 -5.36 -26.34
CA VAL A 151 3.51 -5.95 -25.04
C VAL A 151 2.03 -6.33 -25.00
N ARG A 152 1.73 -7.51 -24.45
CA ARG A 152 0.35 -7.96 -24.24
C ARG A 152 -0.24 -7.26 -23.00
N PRO A 153 -1.35 -6.50 -23.15
CA PRO A 153 -2.07 -6.01 -21.99
C PRO A 153 -2.60 -7.18 -21.17
N VAL A 154 -2.41 -7.10 -19.86
CA VAL A 154 -3.00 -8.10 -18.95
C VAL A 154 -4.49 -7.82 -18.75
N ASP A 155 -5.28 -8.90 -18.65
CA ASP A 155 -6.65 -8.86 -18.15
C ASP A 155 -6.69 -8.84 -16.61
N SER A 156 -7.88 -8.66 -16.05
CA SER A 156 -8.07 -8.55 -14.60
C SER A 156 -7.69 -9.84 -13.86
N GLU A 157 -7.96 -11.00 -14.43
CA GLU A 157 -7.68 -12.30 -13.81
C GLU A 157 -6.19 -12.58 -13.78
N THR A 158 -5.50 -12.31 -14.89
CA THR A 158 -4.03 -12.39 -14.95
C THR A 158 -3.37 -11.42 -13.97
N ALA A 159 -3.85 -10.18 -13.91
CA ALA A 159 -3.34 -9.19 -12.96
C ALA A 159 -3.56 -9.63 -11.51
N ALA A 160 -4.76 -10.10 -11.16
CA ALA A 160 -5.08 -10.60 -9.82
C ALA A 160 -4.19 -11.80 -9.42
N MET A 161 -3.97 -12.73 -10.34
CA MET A 161 -3.08 -13.88 -10.13
C MET A 161 -1.64 -13.43 -9.85
N LEU A 162 -1.11 -12.47 -10.64
CA LEU A 162 0.24 -11.94 -10.44
C LEU A 162 0.36 -11.22 -9.10
N ILE A 163 -0.60 -10.37 -8.75
CA ILE A 163 -0.63 -9.63 -7.48
C ILE A 163 -0.71 -10.58 -6.29
N GLY A 164 -1.61 -11.58 -6.35
CA GLY A 164 -1.72 -12.61 -5.31
C GLY A 164 -0.44 -13.42 -5.16
N GLY A 165 0.21 -13.79 -6.27
CA GLY A 165 1.51 -14.47 -6.26
C GLY A 165 2.62 -13.63 -5.65
N VAL A 166 2.66 -12.32 -5.93
CA VAL A 166 3.63 -11.39 -5.31
C VAL A 166 3.37 -11.28 -3.81
N ALA A 167 2.11 -11.14 -3.39
CA ALA A 167 1.76 -11.07 -1.98
C ALA A 167 2.20 -12.33 -1.21
N GLU A 168 1.98 -13.52 -1.77
CA GLU A 168 2.38 -14.80 -1.16
C GLU A 168 3.90 -14.93 -1.01
N ILE A 169 4.68 -14.58 -2.04
CA ILE A 169 6.16 -14.69 -1.93
C ILE A 169 6.76 -13.63 -1.01
N LEU A 170 6.14 -12.46 -0.90
CA LEU A 170 6.51 -11.43 0.08
C LEU A 170 6.23 -11.91 1.51
N ASP A 171 5.06 -12.52 1.75
CA ASP A 171 4.72 -13.05 3.06
C ASP A 171 5.67 -14.20 3.47
N ARG A 172 6.05 -15.09 2.53
CA ARG A 172 7.10 -16.09 2.77
C ARG A 172 8.45 -15.45 3.09
N ALA A 173 8.88 -14.46 2.29
CA ALA A 173 10.14 -13.77 2.55
C ALA A 173 10.15 -13.14 3.94
N ASN A 174 9.04 -12.51 4.35
CA ASN A 174 8.88 -11.93 5.67
C ASN A 174 8.93 -12.99 6.79
N ARG A 175 8.27 -14.15 6.63
CA ARG A 175 8.37 -15.25 7.60
C ARG A 175 9.81 -15.80 7.74
N ASP A 176 10.55 -15.78 6.64
CA ASP A 176 11.95 -16.22 6.59
C ASP A 176 12.94 -15.14 7.06
N GLY A 177 12.47 -13.96 7.45
CA GLY A 177 13.32 -12.81 7.85
C GLY A 177 14.10 -12.19 6.68
N ARG A 178 13.65 -12.39 5.44
CA ARG A 178 14.27 -11.80 4.25
C ARG A 178 13.62 -10.46 3.91
N PRO A 179 14.42 -9.49 3.43
CA PRO A 179 13.88 -8.17 3.07
C PRO A 179 12.99 -8.26 1.80
N PRO A 180 12.02 -7.33 1.64
CA PRO A 180 11.11 -7.33 0.49
C PRO A 180 11.83 -7.37 -0.87
N GLU A 181 12.95 -6.68 -1.00
CA GLU A 181 13.72 -6.60 -2.24
C GLU A 181 14.26 -7.96 -2.71
N SER A 182 14.39 -8.92 -1.79
CA SER A 182 14.86 -10.28 -2.10
C SER A 182 13.98 -11.02 -3.11
N VAL A 183 12.71 -10.66 -3.23
CA VAL A 183 11.79 -11.26 -4.19
C VAL A 183 11.81 -10.60 -5.57
N GLY A 184 12.39 -9.40 -5.67
CA GLY A 184 12.41 -8.57 -6.88
C GLY A 184 12.84 -9.31 -8.14
N PRO A 185 13.97 -10.03 -8.15
CA PRO A 185 14.42 -10.77 -9.35
C PRO A 185 13.38 -11.78 -9.86
N THR A 186 12.68 -12.46 -8.95
CA THR A 186 11.64 -13.44 -9.33
C THR A 186 10.40 -12.73 -9.87
N VAL A 187 9.91 -11.68 -9.19
CA VAL A 187 8.74 -10.89 -9.62
C VAL A 187 8.96 -10.32 -11.00
N LYS A 188 10.09 -9.63 -11.22
CA LYS A 188 10.44 -9.03 -12.52
C LYS A 188 10.47 -10.07 -13.63
N ARG A 189 11.14 -11.20 -13.41
CA ARG A 189 11.22 -12.28 -14.38
C ARG A 189 9.86 -12.85 -14.75
N VAL A 190 8.99 -13.09 -13.77
CA VAL A 190 7.66 -13.66 -14.01
C VAL A 190 6.78 -12.67 -14.77
N ILE A 191 6.70 -11.42 -14.33
CA ILE A 191 5.90 -10.38 -15.01
C ILE A 191 6.38 -10.23 -16.46
N LYS A 192 7.69 -10.07 -16.69
CA LYS A 192 8.26 -9.93 -18.04
C LYS A 192 7.91 -11.11 -18.94
N ARG A 193 7.90 -12.35 -18.43
CA ARG A 193 7.50 -13.54 -19.22
C ARG A 193 6.01 -13.56 -19.58
N VAL A 194 5.17 -13.09 -18.69
CA VAL A 194 3.71 -13.06 -18.92
C VAL A 194 3.33 -12.04 -19.98
N ILE A 195 3.95 -10.84 -19.95
CA ILE A 195 3.59 -9.72 -20.83
C ILE A 195 4.50 -9.58 -22.06
N ALA A 196 5.53 -10.42 -22.19
CA ALA A 196 6.50 -10.31 -23.29
C ALA A 196 5.83 -10.18 -24.64
N PRO A 197 6.37 -9.33 -25.54
CA PRO A 197 5.99 -9.30 -26.95
C PRO A 197 6.08 -10.70 -27.58
N GLN A 198 5.16 -10.98 -28.55
CA GLN A 198 5.23 -12.19 -29.37
C GLN A 198 6.20 -12.00 -30.52
#